data_caa21d9a2438329811f20572ea503a89
#
_entry.id   caa21d9a2438329811f20572ea503a89
#
_cell.length_a   1.000
_cell.length_b   1.000
_cell.length_c   1.000
_cell.angle_alpha   90.00
_cell.angle_beta   90.00
_cell.angle_gamma   90.00
#
_symmetry.space_group_name_H-M   'P 1'
#
loop_
_entity.id
_entity.type
_entity.pdbx_description
1 polymer ?
#
loop_
_entity_poly.entity_id
_entity_poly.type
_entity_poly.pdbx_seq_one_letter_code
_entity_poly.pdbx_strand_id
1 'polypeptide(L)'
;MVNRVVLAGRLVKDPELRKTNSDVSFATFTLAVDNRIREQDGTRGTIFIDCRVFRDQAENMVKYTRKGSMVAVDGSLNQRNFVRQDGSKGKVIELVVDSVTFLEPKKDAPVEEPKFDDIQAPASSNLDSIDLPDDDLPF
;
A
#
# COMPACT_ATOMS: atom_id res chain seq x y z
N MET A 1 -25.39 -2.08 -8.78
CA MET A 1 -24.36 -1.06 -8.56
C MET A 1 -23.07 -1.69 -8.08
N VAL A 2 -21.93 -1.10 -8.43
CA VAL A 2 -20.62 -1.58 -8.01
C VAL A 2 -19.96 -0.50 -7.19
N ASN A 3 -19.36 -0.87 -6.05
CA ASN A 3 -18.57 0.01 -5.21
C ASN A 3 -17.33 -0.78 -4.74
N ARG A 4 -16.27 -0.71 -5.51
CA ARG A 4 -15.05 -1.45 -5.25
C ARG A 4 -13.85 -0.60 -5.60
N VAL A 5 -12.86 -0.58 -4.72
CA VAL A 5 -11.62 0.18 -4.91
C VAL A 5 -10.45 -0.73 -4.57
N VAL A 6 -9.48 -0.76 -5.47
CA VAL A 6 -8.22 -1.48 -5.26
C VAL A 6 -7.09 -0.50 -5.50
N LEU A 7 -6.27 -0.27 -4.49
CA LEU A 7 -5.16 0.67 -4.54
C LEU A 7 -3.90 0.06 -3.95
N ALA A 8 -2.77 0.45 -4.48
CA ALA A 8 -1.47 0.19 -3.87
C ALA A 8 -0.74 1.51 -3.73
N GLY A 9 -0.17 1.76 -2.58
CA GLY A 9 0.51 3.02 -2.32
C GLY A 9 1.32 2.97 -1.04
N ARG A 10 1.89 4.12 -0.69
CA ARG A 10 2.72 4.24 0.51
C ARG A 10 1.99 5.01 1.59
N LEU A 11 2.24 4.63 2.82
CA LEU A 11 1.69 5.34 3.97
C LEU A 11 2.36 6.70 4.12
N VAL A 12 1.54 7.73 4.25
CA VAL A 12 2.02 9.10 4.43
C VAL A 12 2.56 9.32 5.84
N LYS A 13 2.00 8.62 6.80
CA LYS A 13 2.39 8.66 8.21
C LYS A 13 2.10 7.31 8.86
N ASP A 14 2.55 7.14 10.08
CA ASP A 14 2.27 5.92 10.82
C ASP A 14 0.76 5.74 11.00
N PRO A 15 0.24 4.51 10.84
CA PRO A 15 -1.18 4.26 11.08
C PRO A 15 -1.52 4.44 12.55
N GLU A 16 -2.69 4.95 12.83
CA GLU A 16 -3.18 5.18 14.18
C GLU A 16 -4.25 4.16 14.54
N LEU A 17 -4.04 3.46 15.66
CA LEU A 17 -5.01 2.52 16.18
C LEU A 17 -5.95 3.22 17.16
N ARG A 18 -7.24 3.02 16.96
CA ARG A 18 -8.28 3.57 17.83
C ARG A 18 -9.34 2.52 18.08
N LYS A 19 -10.19 2.78 19.06
CA LYS A 19 -11.34 1.93 19.34
C LYS A 19 -12.62 2.72 19.24
N THR A 20 -13.67 2.07 18.73
CA THR A 20 -15.00 2.65 18.70
C THR A 20 -15.64 2.56 20.08
N ASN A 21 -16.80 3.22 20.26
CA ASN A 21 -17.58 3.12 21.49
C ASN A 21 -18.02 1.69 21.79
N SER A 22 -18.10 0.86 20.75
CA SER A 22 -18.43 -0.57 20.86
C SER A 22 -17.21 -1.45 21.08
N ASP A 23 -16.05 -0.85 21.40
CA ASP A 23 -14.78 -1.54 21.64
C ASP A 23 -14.23 -2.28 20.42
N VAL A 24 -14.57 -1.85 19.22
CA VAL A 24 -14.04 -2.40 17.98
C VAL A 24 -12.78 -1.63 17.60
N SER A 25 -11.68 -2.35 17.41
CA SER A 25 -10.42 -1.75 16.97
C SER A 25 -10.51 -1.34 15.51
N PHE A 26 -10.02 -0.14 15.21
CA PHE A 26 -9.87 0.31 13.83
C PHE A 26 -8.59 1.14 13.71
N ALA A 27 -8.00 1.13 12.53
CA ALA A 27 -6.85 1.95 12.23
C ALA A 27 -7.18 2.90 11.09
N THR A 28 -6.70 4.12 11.21
CA THR A 28 -6.79 5.11 10.13
C THR A 28 -5.41 5.37 9.58
N PHE A 29 -5.33 5.51 8.28
CA PHE A 29 -4.08 5.82 7.60
C PHE A 29 -4.38 6.52 6.28
N THR A 30 -3.39 7.21 5.76
CA THR A 30 -3.50 7.90 4.48
C THR A 30 -2.52 7.28 3.51
N LEU A 31 -3.01 6.88 2.35
CA LEU A 31 -2.18 6.35 1.27
C LEU A 31 -1.85 7.44 0.26
N ALA A 32 -0.60 7.50 -0.13
CA ALA A 32 -0.15 8.27 -1.28
C ALA A 32 -0.10 7.35 -2.48
N VAL A 33 -0.90 7.66 -3.48
CA VAL A 33 -1.03 6.86 -4.70
C VAL A 33 -0.73 7.75 -5.90
N ASP A 34 0.02 7.24 -6.84
CA ASP A 34 0.35 7.99 -8.05
C ASP A 34 -0.91 8.21 -8.89
N ASN A 35 -1.08 9.43 -9.35
CA ASN A 35 -2.14 9.74 -10.30
C ASN A 35 -1.77 9.17 -11.66
N ARG A 36 -2.67 8.42 -12.26
CA ARG A 36 -2.45 7.84 -13.58
C ARG A 36 -2.51 8.88 -14.69
N ILE A 37 -3.22 9.96 -14.45
CA ILE A 37 -3.36 11.05 -15.41
C ILE A 37 -2.21 12.02 -15.19
N ARG A 38 -1.47 12.33 -16.26
CA ARG A 38 -0.40 13.33 -16.19
C ARG A 38 -0.98 14.73 -16.25
N GLU A 39 -0.35 15.62 -15.55
CA GLU A 39 -0.68 17.04 -15.65
C GLU A 39 -0.15 17.61 -16.95
N GLN A 40 -0.55 18.86 -17.26
CA GLN A 40 -0.17 19.51 -18.52
C GLN A 40 1.34 19.66 -18.70
N ASP A 41 2.08 19.73 -17.58
CA ASP A 41 3.54 19.82 -17.61
C ASP A 41 4.25 18.46 -17.74
N GLY A 42 3.48 17.38 -17.87
CA GLY A 42 4.00 16.02 -18.02
C GLY A 42 4.31 15.31 -16.72
N THR A 43 4.16 15.97 -15.57
CA THR A 43 4.38 15.33 -14.26
C THR A 43 3.16 14.56 -13.82
N ARG A 44 3.39 13.56 -12.96
CA ARG A 44 2.31 12.84 -12.29
C ARG A 44 2.13 13.39 -10.90
N GLY A 45 0.90 13.79 -10.59
CA GLY A 45 0.54 14.17 -9.24
C GLY A 45 0.41 12.96 -8.32
N THR A 46 0.22 13.24 -7.05
CA THR A 46 -0.03 12.22 -6.04
C THR A 46 -1.43 12.42 -5.48
N ILE A 47 -2.18 11.33 -5.37
CA ILE A 47 -3.49 11.34 -4.74
C ILE A 47 -3.32 10.85 -3.31
N PHE A 48 -3.88 11.58 -2.37
CA PHE A 48 -3.91 11.19 -0.96
C PHE A 48 -5.31 10.72 -0.62
N ILE A 49 -5.43 9.50 -0.15
CA ILE A 49 -6.71 8.94 0.19
C ILE A 49 -6.70 8.43 1.62
N ASP A 50 -7.70 8.83 2.39
CA ASP A 50 -7.87 8.39 3.77
C ASP A 50 -8.52 7.00 3.77
N CYS A 51 -7.93 6.11 4.54
CA CYS A 51 -8.35 4.73 4.63
C CYS A 51 -8.67 4.36 6.07
N ARG A 52 -9.59 3.45 6.23
CA ARG A 52 -9.96 2.90 7.54
C ARG A 52 -10.07 1.39 7.43
N VAL A 53 -9.44 0.71 8.36
CA VAL A 53 -9.44 -0.75 8.43
C VAL A 53 -9.80 -1.17 9.84
N PHE A 54 -10.47 -2.32 10.00
CA PHE A 54 -11.06 -2.74 11.26
C PHE A 54 -10.46 -4.04 11.76
N ARG A 55 -10.56 -4.23 13.08
CA ARG A 55 -10.28 -5.50 13.79
C ARG A 55 -8.84 -5.96 13.65
N ASP A 56 -8.64 -7.22 13.36
CA ASP A 56 -7.30 -7.82 13.30
C ASP A 56 -6.41 -7.18 12.26
N GLN A 57 -6.97 -6.78 11.15
CA GLN A 57 -6.21 -6.09 10.11
C GLN A 57 -5.74 -4.72 10.56
N ALA A 58 -6.53 -4.03 11.40
CA ALA A 58 -6.12 -2.76 11.98
C ALA A 58 -4.91 -2.94 12.90
N GLU A 59 -4.96 -3.95 13.74
CA GLU A 59 -3.85 -4.28 14.64
C GLU A 59 -2.60 -4.67 13.84
N ASN A 60 -2.77 -5.46 12.79
CA ASN A 60 -1.67 -5.85 11.93
C ASN A 60 -1.07 -4.66 11.18
N MET A 61 -1.89 -3.71 10.75
CA MET A 61 -1.41 -2.48 10.12
C MET A 61 -0.49 -1.71 11.05
N VAL A 62 -0.91 -1.50 12.28
CA VAL A 62 -0.13 -0.75 13.26
C VAL A 62 1.15 -1.50 13.63
N LYS A 63 1.06 -2.82 13.70
CA LYS A 63 2.18 -3.66 14.09
C LYS A 63 3.26 -3.78 13.02
N TYR A 64 2.87 -3.89 11.76
CA TYR A 64 3.78 -4.26 10.68
C TYR A 64 4.10 -3.13 9.73
N THR A 65 3.44 -1.98 9.81
CA THR A 65 3.67 -0.87 8.90
C THR A 65 4.03 0.41 9.64
N ARG A 66 4.62 1.31 8.89
CA ARG A 66 5.05 2.63 9.36
C ARG A 66 4.98 3.60 8.19
N LYS A 67 5.27 4.87 8.46
CA LYS A 67 5.40 5.89 7.42
C LYS A 67 6.31 5.39 6.30
N GLY A 68 5.86 5.47 5.08
CA GLY A 68 6.60 5.04 3.91
C GLY A 68 6.41 3.59 3.50
N SER A 69 5.78 2.77 4.34
CA SER A 69 5.49 1.37 3.98
C SER A 69 4.54 1.28 2.79
N MET A 70 4.79 0.31 1.92
CA MET A 70 3.93 0.06 0.78
C MET A 70 2.93 -1.04 1.08
N VAL A 71 1.67 -0.76 0.83
CA VAL A 71 0.58 -1.72 1.03
C VAL A 71 -0.38 -1.66 -0.14
N ALA A 72 -1.05 -2.77 -0.39
CA ALA A 72 -2.19 -2.83 -1.30
C ALA A 72 -3.45 -3.00 -0.47
N VAL A 73 -4.47 -2.23 -0.80
CA VAL A 73 -5.75 -2.27 -0.11
C VAL A 73 -6.87 -2.54 -1.10
N ASP A 74 -7.87 -3.21 -0.61
CA ASP A 74 -9.05 -3.60 -1.36
C ASP A 74 -10.27 -3.30 -0.48
N GLY A 75 -11.19 -2.53 -0.99
CA GLY A 75 -12.36 -2.15 -0.21
C GLY A 75 -13.37 -1.37 -1.02
N SER A 76 -14.11 -0.53 -0.33
CA SER A 76 -15.16 0.28 -0.92
C SER A 76 -15.06 1.72 -0.44
N LEU A 77 -15.66 2.63 -1.18
CA LEU A 77 -15.76 4.02 -0.77
C LEU A 77 -16.95 4.21 0.17
N ASN A 78 -16.72 5.01 1.20
CA ASN A 78 -17.76 5.43 2.11
C ASN A 78 -17.76 6.94 2.22
N GLN A 79 -18.95 7.52 2.26
CA GLN A 79 -19.10 8.96 2.46
C GLN A 79 -19.58 9.22 3.88
N ARG A 80 -18.81 10.02 4.58
CA ARG A 80 -19.13 10.43 5.95
C ARG A 80 -19.49 11.89 5.96
N ASN A 81 -20.60 12.21 6.62
CA ASN A 81 -21.04 13.58 6.80
C ASN A 81 -20.52 14.10 8.14
N PHE A 82 -20.13 15.36 8.17
CA PHE A 82 -19.70 16.02 9.40
C PHE A 82 -20.24 17.44 9.43
N VAL A 83 -20.31 18.00 10.64
CA VAL A 83 -20.74 19.38 10.86
C VAL A 83 -19.51 20.17 11.33
N ARG A 84 -19.21 21.27 10.65
CA ARG A 84 -18.13 22.16 11.05
C ARG A 84 -18.55 23.02 12.23
N GLN A 85 -17.56 23.65 12.85
CA GLN A 85 -17.80 24.54 14.00
C GLN A 85 -18.72 25.70 13.67
N ASP A 86 -18.74 26.16 12.42
CA ASP A 86 -19.62 27.24 11.95
C ASP A 86 -21.04 26.77 11.63
N GLY A 87 -21.34 25.49 11.85
CA GLY A 87 -22.65 24.91 11.56
C GLY A 87 -22.82 24.40 10.14
N SER A 88 -21.86 24.65 9.25
CA SER A 88 -21.94 24.14 7.88
C SER A 88 -21.69 22.65 7.85
N LYS A 89 -22.35 21.97 6.89
CA LYS A 89 -22.20 20.53 6.69
C LYS A 89 -21.13 20.26 5.66
N GLY A 90 -20.26 19.28 5.95
CA GLY A 90 -19.25 18.82 5.02
C GLY A 90 -19.37 17.32 4.77
N LYS A 91 -18.75 16.87 3.69
CA LYS A 91 -18.71 15.47 3.31
C LYS A 91 -17.28 15.05 3.08
N VAL A 92 -16.93 13.86 3.58
CA VAL A 92 -15.62 13.26 3.39
C VAL A 92 -15.81 11.88 2.78
N ILE A 93 -15.04 11.60 1.73
CA ILE A 93 -15.00 10.27 1.14
C ILE A 93 -13.78 9.56 1.72
N GLU A 94 -14.00 8.38 2.25
CA GLU A 94 -12.94 7.54 2.79
C GLU A 94 -13.02 6.14 2.20
N LEU A 95 -11.90 5.45 2.18
CA LEU A 95 -11.83 4.07 1.75
C LEU A 95 -12.00 3.18 2.97
N VAL A 96 -13.04 2.36 2.97
CA VAL A 96 -13.22 1.31 3.97
C VAL A 96 -12.55 0.05 3.44
N VAL A 97 -11.51 -0.38 4.11
CA VAL A 97 -10.65 -1.46 3.65
C VAL A 97 -11.21 -2.80 4.09
N ASP A 98 -11.40 -3.71 3.16
CA ASP A 98 -11.80 -5.09 3.46
C ASP A 98 -10.59 -5.99 3.62
N SER A 99 -9.55 -5.78 2.83
CA SER A 99 -8.32 -6.55 2.98
C SER A 99 -7.09 -5.70 2.69
N VAL A 100 -6.01 -5.99 3.40
CA VAL A 100 -4.72 -5.34 3.24
C VAL A 100 -3.69 -6.39 2.90
N THR A 101 -2.86 -6.11 1.90
CA THR A 101 -1.71 -6.93 1.56
C THR A 101 -0.45 -6.10 1.78
N PHE A 102 0.44 -6.61 2.61
CA PHE A 102 1.71 -5.95 2.87
C PHE A 102 2.70 -6.27 1.77
N LEU A 103 3.23 -5.24 1.12
CA LEU A 103 4.12 -5.38 -0.03
C LEU A 103 5.59 -5.23 0.36
N GLU A 104 5.87 -4.99 1.64
CA GLU A 104 7.21 -4.87 2.17
C GLU A 104 7.40 -5.79 3.37
N PRO A 105 8.66 -6.11 3.75
CA PRO A 105 8.93 -6.91 4.93
C PRO A 105 8.36 -6.29 6.20
N LYS A 106 8.17 -7.13 7.21
CA LYS A 106 7.68 -6.69 8.51
C LYS A 106 8.58 -5.58 9.08
N LYS A 107 7.95 -4.64 9.78
CA LYS A 107 8.60 -3.49 10.42
C LYS A 107 9.81 -3.87 11.26
N ASP A 108 9.74 -4.99 11.99
CA ASP A 108 10.78 -5.46 12.89
C ASP A 108 11.71 -6.50 12.25
N ALA A 109 11.46 -6.90 11.01
CA ALA A 109 12.30 -7.84 10.31
C ALA A 109 13.57 -7.14 9.85
N PRO A 110 14.77 -7.72 10.10
CA PRO A 110 15.98 -7.18 9.49
C PRO A 110 15.80 -7.26 7.98
N VAL A 111 16.07 -6.14 7.31
CA VAL A 111 16.09 -6.11 5.86
C VAL A 111 17.32 -6.90 5.45
N GLU A 112 17.11 -8.15 5.10
CA GLU A 112 18.15 -8.89 4.42
C GLU A 112 18.20 -8.38 3.00
N GLU A 113 19.21 -7.57 2.74
CA GLU A 113 19.55 -7.25 1.37
C GLU A 113 19.88 -8.56 0.68
N PRO A 114 19.33 -8.82 -0.51
CA PRO A 114 19.71 -10.01 -1.24
C PRO A 114 21.21 -9.95 -1.45
N LYS A 115 21.89 -10.93 -0.86
CA LYS A 115 23.35 -11.04 -1.03
C LYS A 115 23.58 -11.54 -2.44
N PHE A 116 23.90 -10.63 -3.31
CA PHE A 116 24.28 -10.98 -4.68
C PHE A 116 25.49 -11.92 -4.73
N ASP A 117 26.26 -11.94 -3.67
CA ASP A 117 27.43 -12.82 -3.56
C ASP A 117 27.04 -14.30 -3.61
N ASP A 118 25.90 -14.66 -3.07
CA ASP A 118 25.40 -16.03 -3.10
C ASP A 118 24.93 -16.46 -4.49
N ILE A 119 24.69 -15.51 -5.37
CA ILE A 119 24.22 -15.75 -6.73
C ILE A 119 25.40 -15.80 -7.71
N GLN A 120 26.56 -15.24 -7.34
CA GLN A 120 27.67 -15.12 -8.27
C GLN A 120 28.49 -16.38 -8.46
N ALA A 121 28.64 -17.18 -7.43
CA ALA A 121 29.60 -18.28 -7.48
C ALA A 121 29.29 -19.36 -8.51
N PRO A 122 28.06 -19.81 -8.70
CA PRO A 122 27.79 -20.80 -9.75
C PRO A 122 27.52 -20.20 -11.12
N ALA A 123 27.26 -18.91 -11.20
CA ALA A 123 26.78 -18.30 -12.44
C ALA A 123 27.86 -18.12 -13.49
N SER A 124 29.08 -17.81 -13.07
CA SER A 124 30.16 -17.54 -14.00
C SER A 124 30.67 -18.76 -14.72
N SER A 125 30.66 -19.91 -14.06
CA SER A 125 31.07 -21.16 -14.67
C SER A 125 30.00 -21.77 -15.57
N ASN A 126 28.76 -21.45 -15.29
CA ASN A 126 27.66 -21.99 -16.07
C ASN A 126 27.34 -21.17 -17.31
N LEU A 127 27.68 -19.90 -17.31
CA LEU A 127 27.44 -19.03 -18.46
C LEU A 127 28.32 -19.43 -19.64
N ASP A 128 29.51 -19.94 -19.37
CA ASP A 128 30.39 -20.41 -20.43
C ASP A 128 29.93 -21.75 -21.02
N SER A 129 29.13 -22.49 -20.26
CA SER A 129 28.63 -23.79 -20.69
C SER A 129 27.20 -23.73 -21.24
N ILE A 130 26.50 -22.66 -21.01
CA ILE A 130 25.17 -22.46 -21.55
C ILE A 130 25.31 -21.68 -22.87
N ASP A 131 25.52 -22.44 -23.91
CA ASP A 131 25.43 -21.91 -25.26
C ASP A 131 23.94 -21.92 -25.61
N LEU A 132 23.25 -20.86 -25.23
CA LEU A 132 21.86 -20.68 -25.65
C LEU A 132 21.89 -20.09 -27.05
N PRO A 133 21.53 -20.87 -28.07
CA PRO A 133 21.40 -20.30 -29.41
C PRO A 133 20.31 -19.23 -29.35
N ASP A 134 20.60 -18.09 -29.90
CA ASP A 134 19.68 -16.98 -29.94
C ASP A 134 18.35 -17.35 -30.59
N ASP A 135 18.37 -18.37 -31.40
CA ASP A 135 17.19 -18.87 -32.11
C ASP A 135 16.15 -19.51 -31.22
N ASP A 136 16.53 -19.92 -30.01
CA ASP A 136 15.61 -20.56 -29.08
C ASP A 136 14.93 -19.56 -28.15
N LEU A 137 15.28 -18.29 -28.23
CA LEU A 137 14.64 -17.26 -27.46
C LEU A 137 13.36 -16.79 -28.15
N PRO A 138 12.22 -16.84 -27.46
CA PRO A 138 10.93 -16.48 -28.06
C PRO A 138 10.69 -14.97 -28.13
N PHE A 139 11.68 -14.20 -28.34
CA PHE A 139 11.56 -12.73 -28.45
C PHE A 139 11.81 -12.25 -29.86
#